data_41046901ec9d0ff185e5911458c23ff7
#
_entry.id   41046901ec9d0ff185e5911458c23ff7
#
_cell.length_a   1.000
_cell.length_b   1.000
_cell.length_c   1.000
_cell.angle_alpha   90.00
_cell.angle_beta   90.00
_cell.angle_gamma   90.00
#
_symmetry.space_group_name_H-M   'P 1'
#
loop_
_entity.id
_entity.type
_entity.pdbx_description
1 polymer ?
#
loop_
_entity_poly.entity_id
_entity_poly.type
_entity_poly.pdbx_seq_one_letter_code
_entity_poly.pdbx_strand_id
1 'polypeptide(L)'
;MIVAMGELILLRHGETEWSRTGRHTGLTDVPLTPAGEAAAAALAPAIAGRDIRCACASPLQRAARTAALAGLTDVKQDPGLREWDDGGYEGLTTPQIREQRPGWYLWRDGVIPGGPGYPGETAEQVGARADDVLTRVTPLLADGDVVLVSHGHFLRVLTARWLRLGPSEGRMFRLGTGTVCTLGTEHGEPVITSWNVPPC
;
A
#
# COMPACT_ATOMS: atom_id res chain seq x y z
N MET A 1 24.01 -20.40 -13.36
CA MET A 1 24.03 -19.48 -12.23
C MET A 1 22.62 -18.91 -12.15
N ILE A 2 21.84 -19.24 -11.12
CA ILE A 2 20.52 -18.63 -10.89
C ILE A 2 20.83 -17.22 -10.38
N VAL A 3 20.62 -16.20 -11.20
CA VAL A 3 20.67 -14.82 -10.73
C VAL A 3 19.49 -14.67 -9.76
N ALA A 4 19.77 -14.38 -8.49
CA ALA A 4 18.72 -14.08 -7.54
C ALA A 4 17.99 -12.80 -8.05
N MET A 5 16.72 -12.91 -8.33
CA MET A 5 15.90 -11.74 -8.63
C MET A 5 15.76 -10.91 -7.34
N GLY A 6 15.73 -9.59 -7.47
CA GLY A 6 15.41 -8.68 -6.38
C GLY A 6 14.01 -8.91 -5.82
N GLU A 7 13.73 -8.36 -4.66
CA GLU A 7 12.42 -8.42 -4.01
C GLU A 7 11.62 -7.12 -4.24
N LEU A 8 10.31 -7.25 -4.30
CA LEU A 8 9.39 -6.12 -4.26
C LEU A 8 9.06 -5.80 -2.79
N ILE A 9 9.61 -4.70 -2.29
CA ILE A 9 9.49 -4.26 -0.91
C ILE A 9 8.32 -3.29 -0.82
N LEU A 10 7.36 -3.58 0.04
CA LEU A 10 6.17 -2.77 0.24
C LEU A 10 6.24 -2.11 1.63
N LEU A 11 6.16 -0.79 1.67
CA LEU A 11 6.07 -0.03 2.92
C LEU A 11 4.68 0.61 3.00
N ARG A 12 3.91 0.27 4.03
CA ARG A 12 2.70 1.03 4.35
C ARG A 12 3.10 2.28 5.13
N HIS A 13 2.51 3.42 4.79
CA HIS A 13 2.73 4.68 5.51
C HIS A 13 2.53 4.53 7.03
N GLY A 14 3.19 5.38 7.81
CA GLY A 14 3.04 5.47 9.25
C GLY A 14 1.63 5.86 9.69
N GLU A 15 1.38 5.87 11.00
CA GLU A 15 0.08 6.24 11.56
C GLU A 15 -0.31 7.68 11.17
N THR A 16 -1.61 7.87 10.87
CA THR A 16 -2.27 9.17 10.75
C THR A 16 -3.39 9.27 11.76
N GLU A 17 -3.91 10.47 12.03
CA GLU A 17 -5.07 10.63 12.92
C GLU A 17 -6.28 9.79 12.46
N TRP A 18 -6.50 9.70 11.14
CA TRP A 18 -7.61 8.94 10.61
C TRP A 18 -7.38 7.42 10.70
N SER A 19 -6.17 6.94 10.45
CA SER A 19 -5.87 5.50 10.64
C SER A 19 -5.98 5.09 12.10
N ARG A 20 -5.57 5.96 13.03
CA ARG A 20 -5.69 5.75 14.48
C ARG A 20 -7.15 5.66 14.95
N THR A 21 -8.02 6.47 14.37
CA THR A 21 -9.46 6.51 14.68
C THR A 21 -10.31 5.57 13.82
N GLY A 22 -9.69 4.80 12.91
CA GLY A 22 -10.38 3.81 12.07
C GLY A 22 -11.24 4.42 10.97
N ARG A 23 -10.95 5.65 10.54
CA ARG A 23 -11.64 6.30 9.42
C ARG A 23 -11.07 5.82 8.10
N HIS A 24 -11.94 5.57 7.15
CA HIS A 24 -11.58 5.33 5.76
C HIS A 24 -10.87 6.56 5.20
N THR A 25 -9.70 6.35 4.61
CA THR A 25 -8.81 7.42 4.17
C THR A 25 -8.30 7.10 2.76
N GLY A 26 -9.05 7.45 1.77
CA GLY A 26 -8.68 7.30 0.36
C GLY A 26 -7.79 8.45 -0.10
N LEU A 27 -8.40 9.44 -0.75
CA LEU A 27 -7.71 10.55 -1.39
C LEU A 27 -7.45 11.75 -0.48
N THR A 28 -8.11 11.86 0.68
CA THR A 28 -7.85 12.95 1.64
C THR A 28 -6.40 12.90 2.12
N ASP A 29 -5.70 14.02 2.00
CA ASP A 29 -4.28 14.09 2.28
C ASP A 29 -3.98 14.41 3.75
N VAL A 30 -4.17 13.40 4.61
CA VAL A 30 -3.95 13.47 6.07
C VAL A 30 -2.47 13.24 6.38
N PRO A 31 -1.81 14.10 7.22
CA PRO A 31 -0.42 13.93 7.62
C PRO A 31 -0.20 12.78 8.60
N LEU A 32 1.05 12.37 8.77
CA LEU A 32 1.47 11.45 9.82
C LEU A 32 1.28 12.09 11.21
N THR A 33 0.98 11.24 12.22
CA THR A 33 1.12 11.63 13.61
C THR A 33 2.61 11.58 14.02
N PRO A 34 3.01 12.19 15.16
CA PRO A 34 4.37 12.01 15.69
C PRO A 34 4.75 10.54 15.88
N ALA A 35 3.81 9.69 16.32
CA ALA A 35 4.02 8.24 16.42
C ALA A 35 4.19 7.60 15.04
N GLY A 36 3.43 8.05 14.03
CA GLY A 36 3.56 7.63 12.65
C GLY A 36 4.90 8.00 12.04
N GLU A 37 5.44 9.19 12.34
CA GLU A 37 6.77 9.60 11.90
C GLU A 37 7.87 8.75 12.56
N ALA A 38 7.76 8.48 13.86
CA ALA A 38 8.71 7.62 14.57
C ALA A 38 8.69 6.18 13.99
N ALA A 39 7.51 5.60 13.74
CA ALA A 39 7.39 4.30 13.12
C ALA A 39 7.95 4.28 11.69
N ALA A 40 7.74 5.35 10.91
CA ALA A 40 8.30 5.48 9.56
C ALA A 40 9.84 5.53 9.57
N ALA A 41 10.44 6.28 10.51
CA ALA A 41 11.89 6.33 10.66
C ALA A 41 12.47 4.97 11.11
N ALA A 42 11.75 4.24 11.93
CA ALA A 42 12.16 2.91 12.38
C ALA A 42 12.14 1.84 11.27
N LEU A 43 11.59 2.14 10.08
CA LEU A 43 11.67 1.25 8.90
C LEU A 43 13.05 1.29 8.22
N ALA A 44 13.90 2.29 8.50
CA ALA A 44 15.20 2.44 7.84
C ALA A 44 16.10 1.18 7.89
N PRO A 45 16.18 0.41 8.99
CA PRO A 45 16.96 -0.83 9.01
C PRO A 45 16.49 -1.90 8.02
N ALA A 46 15.19 -1.95 7.69
CA ALA A 46 14.65 -2.91 6.74
C ALA A 46 15.09 -2.63 5.28
N ILE A 47 15.57 -1.42 5.02
CA ILE A 47 15.99 -0.94 3.69
C ILE A 47 17.52 -0.83 3.62
N ALA A 48 18.18 -0.63 4.77
CA ALA A 48 19.62 -0.44 4.83
C ALA A 48 20.38 -1.65 4.26
N GLY A 49 21.35 -1.35 3.38
CA GLY A 49 22.20 -2.38 2.76
C GLY A 49 21.55 -3.18 1.62
N ARG A 50 20.30 -2.85 1.24
CA ARG A 50 19.65 -3.45 0.07
C ARG A 50 20.10 -2.77 -1.23
N ASP A 51 20.19 -3.55 -2.30
CA ASP A 51 20.46 -3.03 -3.65
C ASP A 51 19.16 -2.53 -4.29
N ILE A 52 18.77 -1.28 -3.95
CA ILE A 52 17.52 -0.69 -4.39
C ILE A 52 17.68 -0.11 -5.79
N ARG A 53 17.10 -0.77 -6.77
CA ARG A 53 17.09 -0.32 -8.17
C ARG A 53 16.10 0.82 -8.41
N CYS A 54 14.97 0.83 -7.70
CA CYS A 54 13.94 1.85 -7.85
C CYS A 54 13.15 2.01 -6.56
N ALA A 55 12.85 3.26 -6.19
CA ALA A 55 11.94 3.58 -5.11
C ALA A 55 10.82 4.48 -5.63
N CYS A 56 9.56 4.07 -5.40
CA CYS A 56 8.38 4.84 -5.76
C CYS A 56 7.49 5.05 -4.53
N ALA A 57 6.84 6.22 -4.46
CA ALA A 57 5.89 6.52 -3.40
C ALA A 57 4.61 7.14 -3.96
N SER A 58 3.49 6.85 -3.29
CA SER A 58 2.27 7.62 -3.49
C SER A 58 2.54 9.12 -3.29
N PRO A 59 1.91 10.00 -4.09
CA PRO A 59 2.06 11.45 -3.93
C PRO A 59 1.42 12.00 -2.64
N LEU A 60 0.56 11.20 -1.96
CA LEU A 60 -0.06 11.61 -0.71
C LEU A 60 0.99 11.76 0.40
N GLN A 61 0.93 12.90 1.12
CA GLN A 61 2.00 13.33 2.04
C GLN A 61 2.38 12.26 3.07
N ARG A 62 1.43 11.46 3.58
CA ARG A 62 1.71 10.38 4.53
C ARG A 62 2.65 9.30 3.98
N ALA A 63 2.52 8.97 2.69
CA ALA A 63 3.40 7.99 2.04
C ALA A 63 4.74 8.63 1.64
N ALA A 64 4.72 9.82 1.03
CA ALA A 64 5.94 10.56 0.67
C ALA A 64 6.80 10.86 1.91
N ARG A 65 6.18 11.27 3.02
CA ARG A 65 6.89 11.52 4.29
C ARG A 65 7.45 10.23 4.88
N THR A 66 6.71 9.12 4.80
CA THR A 66 7.20 7.80 5.23
C THR A 66 8.43 7.38 4.43
N ALA A 67 8.42 7.55 3.10
CA ALA A 67 9.57 7.24 2.26
C ALA A 67 10.82 8.02 2.68
N ALA A 68 10.69 9.32 2.91
CA ALA A 68 11.79 10.18 3.34
C ALA A 68 12.33 9.78 4.72
N LEU A 69 11.46 9.51 5.69
CA LEU A 69 11.86 9.11 7.05
C LEU A 69 12.48 7.72 7.09
N ALA A 70 12.06 6.80 6.22
CA ALA A 70 12.69 5.50 6.04
C ALA A 70 14.09 5.57 5.38
N GLY A 71 14.55 6.76 4.99
CA GLY A 71 15.89 6.95 4.41
C GLY A 71 15.98 6.64 2.91
N LEU A 72 14.85 6.53 2.22
CA LEU A 72 14.85 6.35 0.77
C LEU A 72 15.27 7.65 0.06
N THR A 73 16.17 7.51 -0.92
CA THR A 73 16.62 8.60 -1.80
C THR A 73 16.07 8.39 -3.22
N ASP A 74 16.08 9.45 -4.03
CA ASP A 74 15.64 9.40 -5.44
C ASP A 74 14.24 8.79 -5.64
N VAL A 75 13.33 9.03 -4.68
CA VAL A 75 11.97 8.49 -4.70
C VAL A 75 11.14 9.17 -5.78
N LYS A 76 10.60 8.38 -6.70
CA LYS A 76 9.67 8.85 -7.74
C LYS A 76 8.25 8.85 -7.20
N GLN A 77 7.53 9.96 -7.39
CA GLN A 77 6.10 9.97 -7.11
C GLN A 77 5.34 9.23 -8.21
N ASP A 78 4.49 8.28 -7.82
CA ASP A 78 3.63 7.52 -8.72
C ASP A 78 2.15 7.64 -8.27
N PRO A 79 1.30 8.36 -9.04
CA PRO A 79 -0.13 8.44 -8.75
C PRO A 79 -0.84 7.07 -8.74
N GLY A 80 -0.27 6.07 -9.41
CA GLY A 80 -0.75 4.69 -9.37
C GLY A 80 -0.66 4.05 -7.98
N LEU A 81 0.16 4.60 -7.07
CA LEU A 81 0.32 4.13 -5.69
C LEU A 81 -0.64 4.79 -4.68
N ARG A 82 -1.60 5.63 -5.11
CA ARG A 82 -2.60 6.20 -4.20
C ARG A 82 -3.45 5.11 -3.54
N GLU A 83 -4.04 5.45 -2.40
CA GLU A 83 -4.98 4.54 -1.74
C GLU A 83 -6.23 4.29 -2.61
N TRP A 84 -6.98 3.27 -2.28
CA TRP A 84 -8.34 3.05 -2.78
C TRP A 84 -9.17 4.30 -2.51
N ASP A 85 -9.81 4.85 -3.54
CA ASP A 85 -10.73 5.98 -3.37
C ASP A 85 -12.01 5.48 -2.68
N ASP A 86 -12.15 5.85 -1.41
CA ASP A 86 -13.28 5.43 -0.58
C ASP A 86 -14.61 6.15 -0.94
N GLY A 87 -14.59 7.09 -1.91
CA GLY A 87 -15.78 7.76 -2.42
C GLY A 87 -16.57 8.45 -1.33
N GLY A 88 -17.86 8.16 -1.25
CA GLY A 88 -18.77 8.72 -0.25
C GLY A 88 -18.54 8.23 1.18
N TYR A 89 -17.61 7.31 1.39
CA TYR A 89 -17.21 6.81 2.73
C TYR A 89 -15.94 7.47 3.26
N GLU A 90 -15.34 8.38 2.50
CA GLU A 90 -14.18 9.15 2.93
C GLU A 90 -14.42 9.81 4.31
N GLY A 91 -13.51 9.56 5.25
CA GLY A 91 -13.58 10.11 6.62
C GLY A 91 -14.56 9.42 7.57
N LEU A 92 -15.37 8.47 7.11
CA LEU A 92 -16.26 7.67 7.95
C LEU A 92 -15.56 6.45 8.52
N THR A 93 -15.98 6.01 9.70
CA THR A 93 -15.58 4.72 10.26
C THR A 93 -16.52 3.60 9.77
N THR A 94 -16.04 2.36 9.78
CA THR A 94 -16.89 1.19 9.46
C THR A 94 -18.18 1.11 10.29
N PRO A 95 -18.20 1.39 11.63
CA PRO A 95 -19.44 1.45 12.38
C PRO A 95 -20.42 2.49 11.83
N GLN A 96 -19.98 3.72 11.53
CA GLN A 96 -20.84 4.77 10.96
C GLN A 96 -21.44 4.38 9.61
N ILE A 97 -20.64 3.74 8.74
CA ILE A 97 -21.16 3.23 7.47
C ILE A 97 -22.25 2.16 7.72
N ARG A 98 -22.04 1.29 8.69
CA ARG A 98 -22.97 0.21 9.02
C ARG A 98 -24.26 0.68 9.67
N GLU A 99 -24.32 1.88 10.25
CA GLU A 99 -25.57 2.50 10.67
C GLU A 99 -26.55 2.69 9.49
N GLN A 100 -26.00 3.05 8.31
CA GLN A 100 -26.78 3.25 7.09
C GLN A 100 -26.88 1.99 6.21
N ARG A 101 -25.85 1.12 6.25
CA ARG A 101 -25.75 -0.11 5.48
C ARG A 101 -25.35 -1.29 6.38
N PRO A 102 -26.30 -1.88 7.12
CA PRO A 102 -26.01 -3.01 8.01
C PRO A 102 -25.25 -4.14 7.31
N GLY A 103 -24.18 -4.63 7.94
CA GLY A 103 -23.34 -5.71 7.41
C GLY A 103 -22.39 -5.29 6.29
N TRP A 104 -22.28 -4.00 5.97
CA TRP A 104 -21.34 -3.52 4.94
C TRP A 104 -19.91 -3.97 5.21
N TYR A 105 -19.25 -4.37 4.12
CA TYR A 105 -17.86 -4.80 4.11
C TYR A 105 -17.19 -4.37 2.79
N LEU A 106 -16.18 -3.50 2.84
CA LEU A 106 -15.54 -2.87 1.67
C LEU A 106 -15.28 -3.86 0.52
N TRP A 107 -14.68 -4.99 0.82
CA TRP A 107 -14.20 -5.97 -0.17
C TRP A 107 -15.32 -6.72 -0.92
N ARG A 108 -16.53 -6.70 -0.40
CA ARG A 108 -17.72 -7.32 -0.99
C ARG A 108 -18.66 -6.28 -1.57
N ASP A 109 -18.87 -5.20 -0.84
CA ASP A 109 -19.96 -4.25 -1.11
C ASP A 109 -19.46 -2.96 -1.78
N GLY A 110 -18.13 -2.77 -1.83
CA GLY A 110 -17.50 -1.62 -2.43
C GLY A 110 -17.85 -0.30 -1.75
N VAL A 111 -17.66 0.78 -2.49
CA VAL A 111 -17.94 2.16 -2.06
C VAL A 111 -19.07 2.77 -2.89
N ILE A 112 -19.63 3.86 -2.41
CA ILE A 112 -20.59 4.70 -3.16
C ILE A 112 -19.85 5.93 -3.71
N PRO A 113 -20.30 6.53 -4.81
CA PRO A 113 -19.77 7.81 -5.27
C PRO A 113 -19.88 8.88 -4.17
N GLY A 114 -18.82 9.66 -4.02
CA GLY A 114 -18.77 10.83 -3.14
C GLY A 114 -19.01 12.14 -3.88
N GLY A 115 -18.62 13.24 -3.25
CA GLY A 115 -18.65 14.56 -3.86
C GLY A 115 -17.56 14.74 -4.95
N PRO A 116 -17.46 15.96 -5.50
CA PRO A 116 -16.42 16.28 -6.48
C PRO A 116 -15.03 15.92 -5.97
N GLY A 117 -14.27 15.17 -6.79
CA GLY A 117 -12.92 14.70 -6.42
C GLY A 117 -12.86 13.35 -5.71
N TYR A 118 -14.00 12.75 -5.34
CA TYR A 118 -14.11 11.45 -4.68
C TYR A 118 -15.11 10.54 -5.41
N PRO A 119 -14.85 10.14 -6.67
CA PRO A 119 -15.78 9.31 -7.43
C PRO A 119 -15.97 7.91 -6.83
N GLY A 120 -15.01 7.45 -6.03
CA GLY A 120 -14.92 6.08 -5.54
C GLY A 120 -14.37 5.12 -6.58
N GLU A 121 -13.63 4.12 -6.16
CA GLU A 121 -13.12 3.04 -7.02
C GLU A 121 -13.80 1.71 -6.69
N THR A 122 -14.01 0.86 -7.69
CA THR A 122 -14.34 -0.55 -7.48
C THR A 122 -13.07 -1.36 -7.20
N ALA A 123 -13.21 -2.56 -6.64
CA ALA A 123 -12.07 -3.46 -6.43
C ALA A 123 -11.33 -3.76 -7.74
N GLU A 124 -12.07 -3.90 -8.86
CA GLU A 124 -11.53 -4.15 -10.19
C GLU A 124 -10.71 -2.97 -10.71
N GLN A 125 -11.16 -1.73 -10.47
CA GLN A 125 -10.41 -0.52 -10.84
C GLN A 125 -9.12 -0.40 -10.06
N VAL A 126 -9.14 -0.66 -8.75
CA VAL A 126 -7.93 -0.70 -7.93
C VAL A 126 -7.01 -1.85 -8.38
N GLY A 127 -7.59 -3.01 -8.73
CA GLY A 127 -6.86 -4.16 -9.29
C GLY A 127 -6.15 -3.82 -10.59
N ALA A 128 -6.83 -3.17 -11.53
CA ALA A 128 -6.24 -2.75 -12.80
C ALA A 128 -5.08 -1.75 -12.57
N ARG A 129 -5.25 -0.80 -11.65
CA ARG A 129 -4.20 0.14 -11.26
C ARG A 129 -2.99 -0.57 -10.62
N ALA A 130 -3.23 -1.60 -9.82
CA ALA A 130 -2.18 -2.43 -9.25
C ALA A 130 -1.43 -3.24 -10.33
N ASP A 131 -2.15 -3.80 -11.33
CA ASP A 131 -1.56 -4.50 -12.47
C ASP A 131 -0.68 -3.57 -13.31
N ASP A 132 -1.09 -2.32 -13.54
CA ASP A 132 -0.29 -1.31 -14.22
C ASP A 132 1.01 -0.99 -13.47
N VAL A 133 0.93 -0.86 -12.14
CA VAL A 133 2.13 -0.67 -11.29
C VAL A 133 3.05 -1.89 -11.41
N LEU A 134 2.52 -3.10 -11.22
CA LEU A 134 3.30 -4.34 -11.30
C LEU A 134 3.96 -4.52 -12.67
N THR A 135 3.26 -4.20 -13.76
CA THR A 135 3.80 -4.28 -15.13
C THR A 135 5.03 -3.39 -15.30
N ARG A 136 5.04 -2.21 -14.67
CA ARG A 136 6.17 -1.27 -14.76
C ARG A 136 7.34 -1.66 -13.87
N VAL A 137 7.09 -2.24 -12.69
CA VAL A 137 8.14 -2.46 -11.68
C VAL A 137 8.74 -3.88 -11.73
N THR A 138 7.97 -4.89 -12.11
CA THR A 138 8.46 -6.28 -12.13
C THR A 138 9.72 -6.49 -12.98
N PRO A 139 9.87 -5.89 -14.18
CA PRO A 139 11.09 -6.04 -14.96
C PRO A 139 12.34 -5.51 -14.24
N LEU A 140 12.19 -4.52 -13.35
CA LEU A 140 13.31 -3.91 -12.63
C LEU A 140 13.89 -4.84 -11.56
N LEU A 141 13.14 -5.87 -11.14
CA LEU A 141 13.59 -6.86 -10.16
C LEU A 141 14.73 -7.74 -10.70
N ALA A 142 14.98 -7.75 -12.00
CA ALA A 142 16.14 -8.40 -12.59
C ALA A 142 17.46 -7.70 -12.21
N ASP A 143 17.41 -6.41 -11.87
CA ASP A 143 18.55 -5.54 -11.62
C ASP A 143 18.71 -5.15 -10.15
N GLY A 144 17.81 -5.60 -9.25
CA GLY A 144 17.83 -5.29 -7.81
C GLY A 144 16.44 -5.13 -7.21
N ASP A 145 16.38 -4.70 -5.96
CA ASP A 145 15.14 -4.52 -5.22
C ASP A 145 14.33 -3.30 -5.70
N VAL A 146 13.01 -3.40 -5.62
CA VAL A 146 12.11 -2.27 -5.86
C VAL A 146 11.32 -1.97 -4.59
N VAL A 147 11.27 -0.70 -4.20
CA VAL A 147 10.52 -0.25 -3.01
C VAL A 147 9.28 0.55 -3.43
N LEU A 148 8.12 0.14 -2.93
CA LEU A 148 6.86 0.86 -3.10
C LEU A 148 6.35 1.34 -1.74
N VAL A 149 6.19 2.66 -1.58
CA VAL A 149 5.62 3.25 -0.36
C VAL A 149 4.19 3.70 -0.64
N SER A 150 3.23 3.06 0.02
CA SER A 150 1.83 3.25 -0.31
C SER A 150 0.91 3.02 0.92
N HIS A 151 -0.28 2.49 0.71
CA HIS A 151 -1.40 2.51 1.65
C HIS A 151 -1.98 1.13 1.92
N GLY A 152 -2.87 1.07 2.89
CA GLY A 152 -3.39 -0.19 3.42
C GLY A 152 -4.13 -1.04 2.41
N HIS A 153 -5.20 -0.52 1.81
CA HIS A 153 -6.02 -1.31 0.89
C HIS A 153 -5.31 -1.52 -0.44
N PHE A 154 -4.66 -0.49 -0.99
CA PHE A 154 -3.95 -0.62 -2.25
C PHE A 154 -2.86 -1.69 -2.21
N LEU A 155 -1.99 -1.70 -1.19
CA LEU A 155 -0.92 -2.71 -1.08
C LEU A 155 -1.47 -4.13 -0.90
N ARG A 156 -2.61 -4.28 -0.25
CA ARG A 156 -3.29 -5.57 -0.10
C ARG A 156 -3.84 -6.07 -1.44
N VAL A 157 -4.43 -5.17 -2.24
CA VAL A 157 -4.86 -5.48 -3.62
C VAL A 157 -3.66 -5.80 -4.50
N LEU A 158 -2.60 -5.00 -4.46
CA LEU A 158 -1.37 -5.24 -5.22
C LEU A 158 -0.76 -6.62 -4.88
N THR A 159 -0.75 -7.00 -3.62
CA THR A 159 -0.28 -8.33 -3.19
C THR A 159 -1.16 -9.45 -3.73
N ALA A 160 -2.49 -9.29 -3.70
CA ALA A 160 -3.40 -10.26 -4.33
C ALA A 160 -3.08 -10.40 -5.83
N ARG A 161 -2.89 -9.28 -6.55
CA ARG A 161 -2.55 -9.29 -7.97
C ARG A 161 -1.17 -9.89 -8.25
N TRP A 162 -0.17 -9.62 -7.40
CA TRP A 162 1.13 -10.29 -7.47
C TRP A 162 0.98 -11.82 -7.42
N LEU A 163 0.15 -12.31 -6.52
CA LEU A 163 -0.14 -13.75 -6.36
C LEU A 163 -1.14 -14.30 -7.40
N ARG A 164 -1.52 -13.51 -8.43
CA ARG A 164 -2.48 -13.86 -9.47
C ARG A 164 -3.91 -14.14 -8.94
N LEU A 165 -4.23 -13.59 -7.77
CA LEU A 165 -5.56 -13.67 -7.17
C LEU A 165 -6.46 -12.52 -7.64
N GLY A 166 -7.77 -12.64 -7.44
CA GLY A 166 -8.71 -11.54 -7.64
C GLY A 166 -8.43 -10.37 -6.71
N PRO A 167 -8.72 -9.11 -7.10
CA PRO A 167 -8.40 -7.93 -6.30
C PRO A 167 -9.06 -7.94 -4.91
N SER A 168 -10.29 -8.46 -4.80
CA SER A 168 -11.01 -8.59 -3.53
C SER A 168 -10.37 -9.58 -2.55
N GLU A 169 -9.48 -10.47 -3.02
CA GLU A 169 -8.74 -11.38 -2.14
C GLU A 169 -7.68 -10.67 -1.30
N GLY A 170 -7.37 -9.41 -1.60
CA GLY A 170 -6.64 -8.52 -0.71
C GLY A 170 -7.21 -8.46 0.72
N ARG A 171 -8.50 -8.82 0.89
CA ARG A 171 -9.16 -8.96 2.21
C ARG A 171 -8.43 -9.92 3.16
N MET A 172 -7.70 -10.91 2.65
CA MET A 172 -6.99 -11.91 3.45
C MET A 172 -5.67 -11.39 4.03
N PHE A 173 -5.12 -10.32 3.48
CA PHE A 173 -3.80 -9.80 3.83
C PHE A 173 -3.92 -8.61 4.80
N ARG A 174 -4.03 -8.88 6.12
CA ARG A 174 -4.00 -7.79 7.11
C ARG A 174 -2.67 -7.03 7.03
N LEU A 175 -2.73 -5.69 7.02
CA LEU A 175 -1.56 -4.84 6.93
C LEU A 175 -1.68 -3.65 7.91
N GLY A 176 -0.75 -3.52 8.84
CA GLY A 176 -0.65 -2.42 9.82
C GLY A 176 0.02 -1.18 9.23
N THR A 177 -0.16 -0.01 9.85
CA THR A 177 0.60 1.20 9.50
C THR A 177 2.06 1.08 9.93
N GLY A 178 2.99 1.66 9.17
CA GLY A 178 4.42 1.62 9.49
C GLY A 178 5.00 0.21 9.48
N THR A 179 4.55 -0.67 8.59
CA THR A 179 5.05 -2.03 8.45
C THR A 179 5.70 -2.25 7.09
N VAL A 180 6.58 -3.24 7.01
CA VAL A 180 7.21 -3.69 5.77
C VAL A 180 6.73 -5.08 5.39
N CYS A 181 6.58 -5.30 4.07
CA CYS A 181 6.36 -6.60 3.48
C CYS A 181 7.34 -6.80 2.32
N THR A 182 7.64 -8.05 2.00
CA THR A 182 8.43 -8.39 0.82
C THR A 182 7.74 -9.47 0.01
N LEU A 183 7.74 -9.26 -1.30
CA LEU A 183 7.20 -10.18 -2.28
C LEU A 183 8.36 -10.63 -3.18
N GLY A 184 8.43 -11.89 -3.47
CA GLY A 184 9.50 -12.47 -4.26
C GLY A 184 9.01 -13.59 -5.16
N THR A 185 9.92 -14.40 -5.65
CA THR A 185 9.60 -15.59 -6.44
C THR A 185 10.29 -16.82 -5.86
N GLU A 186 9.60 -17.95 -5.87
CA GLU A 186 10.14 -19.25 -5.55
C GLU A 186 9.87 -20.19 -6.72
N HIS A 187 10.94 -20.79 -7.26
CA HIS A 187 10.85 -21.62 -8.47
C HIS A 187 10.16 -20.93 -9.67
N GLY A 188 10.26 -19.60 -9.77
CA GLY A 188 9.63 -18.81 -10.82
C GLY A 188 8.16 -18.42 -10.55
N GLU A 189 7.58 -18.86 -9.41
CA GLU A 189 6.23 -18.52 -9.00
C GLU A 189 6.22 -17.38 -7.97
N PRO A 190 5.24 -16.48 -8.03
CA PRO A 190 5.13 -15.35 -7.12
C PRO A 190 4.77 -15.82 -5.70
N VAL A 191 5.52 -15.33 -4.71
CA VAL A 191 5.32 -15.65 -3.29
C VAL A 191 5.38 -14.40 -2.42
N ILE A 192 4.92 -14.53 -1.18
CA ILE A 192 5.17 -13.57 -0.10
C ILE A 192 6.37 -14.10 0.69
N THR A 193 7.47 -13.36 0.73
CA THR A 193 8.66 -13.74 1.51
C THR A 193 8.59 -13.22 2.95
N SER A 194 7.94 -12.06 3.17
CA SER A 194 7.56 -11.60 4.52
C SER A 194 6.30 -10.74 4.47
N TRP A 195 5.53 -10.71 5.57
CA TRP A 195 4.28 -9.96 5.61
C TRP A 195 4.02 -9.26 6.93
N ASN A 196 3.66 -7.96 6.85
CA ASN A 196 3.20 -7.15 7.98
C ASN A 196 4.20 -7.12 9.14
N VAL A 197 5.49 -7.00 8.82
CA VAL A 197 6.57 -6.96 9.80
C VAL A 197 6.66 -5.55 10.37
N PRO A 198 6.48 -5.37 11.71
CA PRO A 198 6.68 -4.07 12.32
C PRO A 198 8.18 -3.71 12.34
N PRO A 199 8.54 -2.44 12.43
CA PRO A 199 9.93 -2.04 12.67
C PRO A 199 10.43 -2.59 14.01
N CYS A 200 11.73 -2.90 14.07
CA CYS A 200 12.42 -3.34 15.27
C CYS A 200 12.63 -2.20 16.26
#